data_e1f975eb3b13a26e851d5b5f1cc05d0a
#
_entry.id   e1f975eb3b13a26e851d5b5f1cc05d0a
#
_cell.length_a   1.000
_cell.length_b   1.000
_cell.length_c   1.000
_cell.angle_alpha   90.00
_cell.angle_beta   90.00
_cell.angle_gamma   90.00
#
_symmetry.space_group_name_H-M   'P 1'
#
loop_
_entity.id
_entity.type
_entity.pdbx_description
1 polymer ?
#
loop_
_entity_poly.entity_id
_entity_poly.type
_entity_poly.pdbx_seq_one_letter_code
_entity_poly.pdbx_strand_id
1 'polypeptide(L)'
;MKVHSIRREIQILRVYTLVSTVAAGAFLLGAVHESKNASFDTVTLHQINVVDREGKLAMVITNHDNAPDAIINGKHVRRSDAGDDNEIVFYNELGNEQGALAWNGRIKKDGSFQSGNVLSYDSVKSDQLLQVDAFNDNGHQSAYMIGWNEPDNSTSEAQAFSQEWHAAKTDAQKRAVHAKYPNQRIYERFFFGNDGTQSRVMLHDAKGRPRINMFVTNDGQAELQFLDADGKVTYQLPQ
;
A
#
# COMPACT_ATOMS: atom_id res chain seq x y z
N MET A 1 71.05 5.44 -37.94
CA MET A 1 70.63 5.04 -36.54
C MET A 1 69.28 5.50 -36.10
N LYS A 2 68.76 6.65 -36.49
CA LYS A 2 67.42 7.14 -36.01
C LYS A 2 66.16 6.34 -36.46
N VAL A 3 66.19 5.75 -37.67
CA VAL A 3 65.01 5.05 -38.22
C VAL A 3 64.68 3.72 -37.49
N HIS A 4 65.69 3.01 -36.98
CA HIS A 4 65.55 1.76 -36.25
C HIS A 4 64.89 2.00 -34.82
N SER A 5 65.26 3.12 -34.19
CA SER A 5 64.66 3.53 -32.89
C SER A 5 63.22 3.83 -33.05
N ILE A 6 62.81 4.61 -34.05
CA ILE A 6 61.39 4.98 -34.30
C ILE A 6 60.50 3.74 -34.59
N ARG A 7 61.00 2.79 -35.39
CA ARG A 7 60.26 1.54 -35.65
C ARG A 7 60.03 0.72 -34.39
N ARG A 8 61.01 0.66 -33.50
CA ARG A 8 60.91 -0.05 -32.22
C ARG A 8 59.89 0.64 -31.27
N GLU A 9 59.93 1.96 -31.23
CA GLU A 9 58.97 2.75 -30.42
C GLU A 9 57.55 2.58 -30.93
N ILE A 10 57.30 2.58 -32.23
CA ILE A 10 56.00 2.33 -32.84
C ILE A 10 55.50 0.91 -32.52
N GLN A 11 56.39 -0.08 -32.55
CA GLN A 11 56.04 -1.45 -32.19
C GLN A 11 55.64 -1.57 -30.71
N ILE A 12 56.36 -0.95 -29.79
CA ILE A 12 56.06 -0.91 -28.36
C ILE A 12 54.74 -0.23 -28.14
N LEU A 13 54.47 0.90 -28.80
CA LEU A 13 53.21 1.63 -28.67
C LEU A 13 52.03 0.80 -29.17
N ARG A 14 52.18 0.09 -30.29
CA ARG A 14 51.16 -0.82 -30.83
C ARG A 14 50.84 -1.96 -29.86
N VAL A 15 51.84 -2.60 -29.27
CA VAL A 15 51.66 -3.66 -28.28
C VAL A 15 50.97 -3.12 -27.01
N TYR A 16 51.44 -1.95 -26.55
CA TYR A 16 50.81 -1.30 -25.38
C TYR A 16 49.33 -0.96 -25.62
N THR A 17 49.04 -0.37 -26.79
CA THR A 17 47.64 -0.05 -27.16
C THR A 17 46.80 -1.32 -27.25
N LEU A 18 47.31 -2.38 -27.88
CA LEU A 18 46.57 -3.65 -27.98
C LEU A 18 46.30 -4.25 -26.60
N VAL A 19 47.31 -4.32 -25.72
CA VAL A 19 47.16 -4.86 -24.36
C VAL A 19 46.20 -4.03 -23.54
N SER A 20 46.29 -2.69 -23.63
CA SER A 20 45.36 -1.79 -22.90
C SER A 20 43.92 -1.93 -23.39
N THR A 21 43.74 -2.07 -24.71
CA THR A 21 42.39 -2.27 -25.29
C THR A 21 41.78 -3.63 -24.86
N VAL A 22 42.60 -4.70 -24.89
CA VAL A 22 42.16 -6.03 -24.43
C VAL A 22 41.86 -6.03 -22.93
N ALA A 23 42.73 -5.38 -22.13
CA ALA A 23 42.50 -5.26 -20.67
C ALA A 23 41.24 -4.45 -20.35
N ALA A 24 41.03 -3.32 -21.06
CA ALA A 24 39.80 -2.53 -20.91
C ALA A 24 38.57 -3.31 -21.36
N GLY A 25 38.66 -4.04 -22.47
CA GLY A 25 37.56 -4.93 -22.92
C GLY A 25 37.25 -6.05 -21.93
N ALA A 26 38.28 -6.70 -21.39
CA ALA A 26 38.11 -7.74 -20.36
C ALA A 26 37.54 -7.18 -19.06
N PHE A 27 37.93 -5.97 -18.66
CA PHE A 27 37.39 -5.27 -17.50
C PHE A 27 35.92 -4.92 -17.72
N LEU A 28 35.54 -4.39 -18.88
CA LEU A 28 34.15 -4.08 -19.23
C LEU A 28 33.29 -5.35 -19.30
N LEU A 29 33.81 -6.43 -19.91
CA LEU A 29 33.08 -7.71 -19.96
C LEU A 29 32.99 -8.38 -18.60
N GLY A 30 34.00 -8.24 -17.73
CA GLY A 30 33.96 -8.74 -16.36
C GLY A 30 33.00 -7.96 -15.46
N ALA A 31 32.87 -6.64 -15.71
CA ALA A 31 31.90 -5.80 -14.98
C ALA A 31 30.42 -6.10 -15.35
N VAL A 32 30.18 -6.73 -16.51
CA VAL A 32 28.84 -7.15 -16.97
C VAL A 32 28.48 -8.57 -16.49
N HIS A 33 29.39 -9.27 -15.81
CA HIS A 33 29.02 -10.53 -15.16
C HIS A 33 28.21 -10.22 -13.90
N GLU A 34 26.92 -10.03 -14.07
CA GLU A 34 25.97 -9.90 -12.97
C GLU A 34 26.11 -11.12 -12.05
N SER A 35 26.66 -10.92 -10.88
CA SER A 35 26.54 -11.89 -9.80
C SER A 35 25.05 -12.03 -9.51
N LYS A 36 24.45 -13.16 -9.92
CA LYS A 36 23.02 -13.45 -9.66
C LYS A 36 22.71 -13.56 -8.16
N ASN A 37 23.74 -13.65 -7.32
CA ASN A 37 23.62 -13.72 -5.87
C ASN A 37 24.67 -12.82 -5.23
N ALA A 38 24.23 -11.95 -4.35
CA ALA A 38 25.06 -11.12 -3.48
C ALA A 38 24.71 -11.38 -2.02
N SER A 39 25.70 -11.42 -1.13
CA SER A 39 25.49 -11.53 0.31
C SER A 39 26.07 -10.29 0.97
N PHE A 40 25.26 -9.67 1.84
CA PHE A 40 25.60 -8.44 2.57
C PHE A 40 25.27 -8.64 4.04
N ASP A 41 26.12 -8.15 4.94
CA ASP A 41 25.80 -8.09 6.37
C ASP A 41 24.79 -6.98 6.67
N THR A 42 24.91 -5.86 5.94
CA THR A 42 24.00 -4.70 6.07
C THR A 42 23.88 -3.99 4.73
N VAL A 43 22.68 -3.56 4.39
CA VAL A 43 22.39 -2.71 3.23
C VAL A 43 21.60 -1.49 3.67
N THR A 44 22.03 -0.29 3.29
CA THR A 44 21.30 0.97 3.50
C THR A 44 20.79 1.48 2.16
N LEU A 45 19.45 1.52 2.02
CA LEU A 45 18.78 1.89 0.78
C LEU A 45 17.62 2.84 1.08
N HIS A 46 17.25 3.67 0.11
CA HIS A 46 16.05 4.49 0.17
C HIS A 46 14.82 3.74 -0.34
N GLN A 47 15.02 2.78 -1.26
CA GLN A 47 13.97 1.96 -1.85
C GLN A 47 14.52 0.61 -2.31
N ILE A 48 13.69 -0.42 -2.22
CA ILE A 48 13.93 -1.76 -2.78
C ILE A 48 12.77 -2.09 -3.72
N ASN A 49 13.08 -2.42 -4.97
CA ASN A 49 12.12 -2.96 -5.93
C ASN A 49 12.36 -4.45 -6.08
N VAL A 50 11.36 -5.25 -5.75
CA VAL A 50 11.33 -6.67 -6.07
C VAL A 50 10.56 -6.83 -7.38
N VAL A 51 11.20 -7.43 -8.38
CA VAL A 51 10.64 -7.62 -9.71
C VAL A 51 10.55 -9.10 -10.06
N ASP A 52 9.63 -9.45 -10.94
CA ASP A 52 9.52 -10.78 -11.52
C ASP A 52 10.59 -11.02 -12.61
N ARG A 53 10.53 -12.17 -13.29
CA ARG A 53 11.50 -12.53 -14.35
C ARG A 53 11.45 -11.61 -15.58
N GLU A 54 10.34 -10.92 -15.79
CA GLU A 54 10.10 -10.00 -16.89
C GLU A 54 10.46 -8.55 -16.52
N GLY A 55 10.91 -8.32 -15.27
CA GLY A 55 11.25 -7.00 -14.75
C GLY A 55 10.05 -6.20 -14.25
N LYS A 56 8.88 -6.83 -14.12
CA LYS A 56 7.66 -6.22 -13.62
C LYS A 56 7.69 -6.16 -12.10
N LEU A 57 7.23 -5.04 -11.56
CA LEU A 57 7.20 -4.79 -10.12
C LEU A 57 6.24 -5.75 -9.41
N ALA A 58 6.74 -6.47 -8.40
CA ALA A 58 5.96 -7.36 -7.54
C ALA A 58 5.84 -6.82 -6.11
N MET A 59 6.85 -6.09 -5.63
CA MET A 59 6.83 -5.47 -4.31
C MET A 59 7.78 -4.28 -4.28
N VAL A 60 7.42 -3.27 -3.50
CA VAL A 60 8.28 -2.12 -3.17
C VAL A 60 8.40 -2.00 -1.67
N ILE A 61 9.62 -1.80 -1.17
CA ILE A 61 9.87 -1.34 0.21
C ILE A 61 10.44 0.07 0.08
N THR A 62 9.80 1.04 0.73
CA THR A 62 10.17 2.45 0.56
C THR A 62 9.96 3.26 1.83
N ASN A 63 10.64 4.39 1.90
CA ASN A 63 10.39 5.41 2.90
C ASN A 63 9.38 6.45 2.38
N HIS A 64 8.90 7.33 3.26
CA HIS A 64 7.91 8.36 2.94
C HIS A 64 8.35 9.33 1.83
N ASP A 65 9.66 9.58 1.65
CA ASP A 65 10.17 10.51 0.62
C ASP A 65 10.08 9.91 -0.79
N ASN A 66 10.04 8.59 -0.91
CA ASN A 66 10.09 7.83 -2.17
C ASN A 66 8.84 6.96 -2.37
N ALA A 67 7.75 7.21 -1.61
CA ALA A 67 6.51 6.47 -1.74
C ALA A 67 5.99 6.50 -3.20
N PRO A 68 5.72 5.36 -3.82
CA PRO A 68 5.28 5.30 -5.21
C PRO A 68 3.85 5.84 -5.34
N ASP A 69 3.53 6.33 -6.53
CA ASP A 69 2.14 6.55 -6.90
C ASP A 69 1.37 5.23 -6.90
N ALA A 70 0.11 5.25 -6.53
CA ALA A 70 -0.76 4.07 -6.69
C ALA A 70 -0.86 3.69 -8.17
N ILE A 71 -0.89 2.39 -8.46
CA ILE A 71 -1.12 1.90 -9.82
C ILE A 71 -2.52 1.29 -9.85
N ILE A 72 -3.42 1.96 -10.55
CA ILE A 72 -4.82 1.54 -10.72
C ILE A 72 -5.10 1.34 -12.22
N ASN A 73 -5.45 0.12 -12.60
CA ASN A 73 -5.68 -0.26 -14.00
C ASN A 73 -4.51 0.14 -14.93
N GLY A 74 -3.27 -0.07 -14.46
CA GLY A 74 -2.04 0.25 -15.19
C GLY A 74 -1.72 1.74 -15.31
N LYS A 75 -2.44 2.61 -14.61
CA LYS A 75 -2.20 4.06 -14.58
C LYS A 75 -1.65 4.49 -13.23
N HIS A 76 -0.61 5.32 -13.25
CA HIS A 76 -0.11 5.98 -12.05
C HIS A 76 -1.12 7.04 -11.61
N VAL A 77 -1.59 6.92 -10.38
CA VAL A 77 -2.51 7.84 -9.73
C VAL A 77 -1.81 8.39 -8.49
N ARG A 78 -1.55 9.70 -8.47
CA ARG A 78 -0.91 10.32 -7.32
C ARG A 78 -1.83 10.23 -6.10
N ARG A 79 -1.32 9.63 -5.05
CA ARG A 79 -2.02 9.53 -3.77
C ARG A 79 -1.98 10.88 -3.06
N SER A 80 -3.07 11.27 -2.41
CA SER A 80 -3.16 12.51 -1.62
C SER A 80 -2.33 12.44 -0.34
N ASP A 81 -2.04 11.23 0.15
CA ASP A 81 -1.25 10.89 1.33
C ASP A 81 0.19 10.45 0.97
N ALA A 82 0.56 10.50 -0.33
CA ALA A 82 1.92 10.19 -0.78
C ALA A 82 2.95 11.06 -0.05
N GLY A 83 3.96 10.41 0.53
CA GLY A 83 5.00 11.08 1.32
C GLY A 83 4.67 11.21 2.81
N ASP A 84 3.57 10.61 3.28
CA ASP A 84 3.24 10.56 4.69
C ASP A 84 3.74 9.30 5.40
N ASP A 85 3.77 8.16 4.70
CA ASP A 85 4.04 6.86 5.27
C ASP A 85 5.31 6.20 4.70
N ASN A 86 5.97 5.38 5.54
CA ASN A 86 6.88 4.37 5.05
C ASN A 86 6.04 3.15 4.66
N GLU A 87 6.42 2.43 3.59
CA GLU A 87 5.54 1.43 3.02
C GLU A 87 6.26 0.18 2.52
N ILE A 88 5.55 -0.94 2.61
CA ILE A 88 5.78 -2.13 1.79
C ILE A 88 4.54 -2.30 0.93
N VAL A 89 4.64 -2.08 -0.37
CA VAL A 89 3.52 -2.16 -1.31
C VAL A 89 3.62 -3.46 -2.11
N PHE A 90 2.53 -4.18 -2.24
CA PHE A 90 2.40 -5.41 -3.01
C PHE A 90 1.68 -5.14 -4.33
N TYR A 91 2.17 -5.75 -5.42
CA TYR A 91 1.58 -5.60 -6.75
C TYR A 91 1.15 -6.96 -7.29
N ASN A 92 0.04 -6.99 -8.00
CA ASN A 92 -0.44 -8.19 -8.69
C ASN A 92 0.16 -8.34 -10.09
N GLU A 93 -0.14 -9.45 -10.76
CA GLU A 93 0.36 -9.74 -12.11
C GLU A 93 -0.05 -8.69 -13.17
N LEU A 94 -1.11 -7.92 -12.93
CA LEU A 94 -1.54 -6.82 -13.79
C LEU A 94 -0.75 -5.53 -13.53
N GLY A 95 0.09 -5.49 -12.47
CA GLY A 95 0.83 -4.32 -12.02
C GLY A 95 -0.01 -3.34 -11.21
N ASN A 96 -1.20 -3.74 -10.75
CA ASN A 96 -1.99 -2.95 -9.82
C ASN A 96 -1.58 -3.24 -8.38
N GLU A 97 -1.79 -2.29 -7.50
CA GLU A 97 -1.64 -2.49 -6.07
C GLU A 97 -2.57 -3.62 -5.59
N GLN A 98 -2.05 -4.49 -4.73
CA GLN A 98 -2.75 -5.65 -4.15
C GLN A 98 -2.82 -5.55 -2.63
N GLY A 99 -2.37 -4.45 -2.08
CA GLY A 99 -2.31 -4.14 -0.66
C GLY A 99 -0.97 -3.57 -0.23
N ALA A 100 -0.91 -3.12 1.00
CA ALA A 100 0.28 -2.52 1.58
C ALA A 100 0.38 -2.77 3.08
N LEU A 101 1.62 -2.70 3.59
CA LEU A 101 1.91 -2.43 4.99
C LEU A 101 2.49 -1.02 5.05
N ALA A 102 1.74 -0.08 5.64
CA ALA A 102 2.13 1.30 5.80
C ALA A 102 2.28 1.66 7.28
N TRP A 103 3.22 2.53 7.60
CA TRP A 103 3.40 3.01 8.97
C TRP A 103 3.99 4.42 9.01
N ASN A 104 3.53 5.19 9.98
CA ASN A 104 4.10 6.50 10.31
C ASN A 104 4.20 6.72 11.82
N GLY A 105 4.98 7.73 12.19
CA GLY A 105 5.04 8.23 13.57
C GLY A 105 5.64 9.63 13.56
N ARG A 106 4.88 10.61 14.06
CA ARG A 106 5.25 12.02 14.02
C ARG A 106 5.06 12.67 15.39
N ILE A 107 6.04 13.46 15.78
CA ILE A 107 5.94 14.38 16.92
C ILE A 107 6.00 15.79 16.37
N LYS A 108 4.95 16.58 16.62
CA LYS A 108 4.87 17.98 16.21
C LYS A 108 5.65 18.89 17.15
N LYS A 109 5.91 20.13 16.73
CA LYS A 109 6.67 21.12 17.51
C LYS A 109 6.04 21.47 18.85
N ASP A 110 4.73 21.33 18.98
CA ASP A 110 3.96 21.57 20.20
C ASP A 110 3.96 20.35 21.17
N GLY A 111 4.67 19.27 20.82
CA GLY A 111 4.73 18.03 21.57
C GLY A 111 3.57 17.08 21.31
N SER A 112 2.59 17.45 20.52
CA SER A 112 1.55 16.53 20.08
C SER A 112 2.13 15.46 19.17
N PHE A 113 1.58 14.25 19.20
CA PHE A 113 2.09 13.13 18.44
C PHE A 113 0.97 12.33 17.75
N GLN A 114 1.32 11.72 16.64
CA GLN A 114 0.42 10.87 15.88
C GLN A 114 1.21 9.69 15.34
N SER A 115 0.65 8.49 15.40
CA SER A 115 1.18 7.31 14.74
C SER A 115 0.06 6.49 14.12
N GLY A 116 0.38 5.84 13.00
CA GLY A 116 -0.53 4.96 12.29
C GLY A 116 0.22 3.76 11.72
N ASN A 117 -0.40 2.59 11.80
CA ASN A 117 0.05 1.37 11.14
C ASN A 117 -1.17 0.75 10.46
N VAL A 118 -1.04 0.44 9.20
CA VAL A 118 -2.11 -0.10 8.35
C VAL A 118 -1.55 -1.28 7.58
N LEU A 119 -2.22 -2.44 7.66
CA LEU A 119 -2.00 -3.56 6.77
C LEU A 119 -3.27 -3.77 5.96
N SER A 120 -3.23 -3.53 4.66
CA SER A 120 -4.35 -3.71 3.75
C SER A 120 -4.16 -4.90 2.82
N TYR A 121 -5.28 -5.52 2.45
CA TYR A 121 -5.37 -6.53 1.41
C TYR A 121 -6.47 -6.13 0.43
N ASP A 122 -6.08 -5.98 -0.83
CA ASP A 122 -6.96 -5.57 -1.92
C ASP A 122 -7.33 -6.75 -2.80
N SER A 123 -8.36 -6.59 -3.60
CA SER A 123 -8.68 -7.53 -4.66
C SER A 123 -8.01 -7.09 -5.96
N VAL A 124 -7.92 -8.01 -6.93
CA VAL A 124 -7.43 -7.68 -8.28
C VAL A 124 -8.24 -6.57 -8.95
N LYS A 125 -9.51 -6.44 -8.59
CA LYS A 125 -10.46 -5.52 -9.23
C LYS A 125 -11.23 -4.63 -8.27
N SER A 126 -10.93 -4.67 -7.00
CA SER A 126 -11.50 -3.78 -5.99
C SER A 126 -10.41 -3.33 -5.02
N ASP A 127 -10.70 -2.31 -4.27
CA ASP A 127 -9.83 -1.79 -3.24
C ASP A 127 -9.85 -2.72 -2.01
N GLN A 128 -9.76 -2.24 -0.85
CA GLN A 128 -9.54 -2.96 0.40
C GLN A 128 -10.65 -3.98 0.73
N LEU A 129 -10.31 -5.27 0.74
CA LEU A 129 -11.20 -6.33 1.27
C LEU A 129 -11.03 -6.52 2.77
N LEU A 130 -9.80 -6.32 3.26
CA LEU A 130 -9.44 -6.49 4.66
C LEU A 130 -8.39 -5.45 5.04
N GLN A 131 -8.55 -4.87 6.23
CA GLN A 131 -7.59 -3.95 6.81
C GLN A 131 -7.38 -4.26 8.29
N VAL A 132 -6.13 -4.14 8.74
CA VAL A 132 -5.74 -4.22 10.16
C VAL A 132 -5.03 -2.92 10.50
N ASP A 133 -5.59 -2.19 11.45
CA ASP A 133 -5.18 -0.84 11.81
C ASP A 133 -4.75 -0.73 13.26
N ALA A 134 -3.78 0.15 13.51
CA ALA A 134 -3.45 0.62 14.85
C ALA A 134 -3.06 2.10 14.78
N PHE A 135 -3.81 2.94 15.48
CA PHE A 135 -3.60 4.38 15.53
C PHE A 135 -3.42 4.88 16.95
N ASN A 136 -2.66 5.95 17.09
CA ASN A 136 -2.55 6.71 18.32
C ASN A 136 -2.43 8.19 18.00
N ASP A 137 -3.43 8.97 18.38
CA ASP A 137 -3.45 10.42 18.25
C ASP A 137 -3.49 11.04 19.67
N ASN A 138 -2.34 11.53 20.14
CA ASN A 138 -2.20 12.18 21.46
C ASN A 138 -2.75 11.34 22.63
N GLY A 139 -2.56 10.02 22.59
CA GLY A 139 -3.05 9.09 23.61
C GLY A 139 -4.46 8.54 23.34
N HIS A 140 -5.17 9.02 22.34
CA HIS A 140 -6.38 8.37 21.85
C HIS A 140 -5.98 7.20 20.96
N GLN A 141 -6.20 5.97 21.44
CA GLN A 141 -5.75 4.75 20.80
C GLN A 141 -6.91 3.97 20.19
N SER A 142 -6.70 3.47 18.98
CA SER A 142 -7.57 2.49 18.34
C SER A 142 -6.75 1.37 17.71
N ALA A 143 -7.26 0.15 17.72
CA ALA A 143 -6.64 -0.98 17.05
C ALA A 143 -7.75 -1.97 16.65
N TYR A 144 -7.85 -2.26 15.35
CA TYR A 144 -8.94 -3.08 14.85
C TYR A 144 -8.63 -3.79 13.53
N MET A 145 -9.45 -4.77 13.24
CA MET A 145 -9.54 -5.42 11.94
C MET A 145 -10.94 -5.18 11.36
N ILE A 146 -11.02 -4.81 10.10
CA ILE A 146 -12.26 -4.51 9.41
C ILE A 146 -12.25 -5.15 8.03
N GLY A 147 -13.40 -5.66 7.60
CA GLY A 147 -13.54 -6.28 6.28
C GLY A 147 -14.75 -5.77 5.54
N TRP A 148 -14.63 -5.67 4.21
CA TRP A 148 -15.65 -5.13 3.33
C TRP A 148 -15.99 -6.07 2.17
N ASN A 149 -17.19 -5.88 1.61
CA ASN A 149 -17.51 -6.25 0.25
C ASN A 149 -17.39 -4.99 -0.60
N GLU A 150 -16.49 -5.03 -1.56
CA GLU A 150 -16.28 -3.94 -2.49
C GLU A 150 -16.70 -4.32 -3.92
N PRO A 151 -17.24 -3.38 -4.69
CA PRO A 151 -17.57 -3.59 -6.08
C PRO A 151 -16.32 -3.65 -6.96
N ASP A 152 -16.45 -4.18 -8.18
CA ASP A 152 -15.42 -4.13 -9.21
C ASP A 152 -15.18 -2.67 -9.63
N ASN A 153 -14.02 -2.12 -9.26
CA ASN A 153 -13.62 -0.74 -9.56
C ASN A 153 -13.00 -0.55 -10.95
N SER A 154 -12.82 -1.64 -11.71
CA SER A 154 -12.27 -1.61 -13.06
C SER A 154 -13.31 -1.23 -14.13
N THR A 155 -14.59 -1.15 -13.80
CA THR A 155 -15.69 -0.88 -14.71
C THR A 155 -15.81 0.60 -15.04
N SER A 156 -16.42 0.91 -16.19
CA SER A 156 -16.74 2.31 -16.54
C SER A 156 -17.74 2.94 -15.57
N GLU A 157 -18.65 2.15 -15.00
CA GLU A 157 -19.57 2.59 -13.94
C GLU A 157 -18.82 3.00 -12.68
N ALA A 158 -17.84 2.21 -12.24
CA ALA A 158 -17.00 2.54 -11.09
C ALA A 158 -16.17 3.81 -11.31
N GLN A 159 -15.61 3.99 -12.51
CA GLN A 159 -14.87 5.21 -12.86
C GLN A 159 -15.78 6.45 -12.83
N ALA A 160 -16.99 6.36 -13.38
CA ALA A 160 -17.96 7.45 -13.35
C ALA A 160 -18.41 7.77 -11.90
N PHE A 161 -18.68 6.73 -11.09
CA PHE A 161 -18.96 6.87 -9.68
C PHE A 161 -17.84 7.61 -8.95
N SER A 162 -16.60 7.17 -9.09
CA SER A 162 -15.43 7.76 -8.44
C SER A 162 -15.27 9.24 -8.81
N GLN A 163 -15.40 9.60 -10.08
CA GLN A 163 -15.32 10.99 -10.53
C GLN A 163 -16.40 11.87 -9.89
N GLU A 164 -17.65 11.41 -9.89
CA GLU A 164 -18.77 12.15 -9.30
C GLU A 164 -18.68 12.22 -7.77
N TRP A 165 -18.21 11.15 -7.14
CA TRP A 165 -18.00 11.09 -5.69
C TRP A 165 -16.95 12.09 -5.20
N HIS A 166 -15.81 12.16 -5.88
CA HIS A 166 -14.75 13.14 -5.56
C HIS A 166 -15.16 14.58 -5.88
N ALA A 167 -16.02 14.78 -6.87
CA ALA A 167 -16.57 16.10 -7.17
C ALA A 167 -17.63 16.57 -6.15
N ALA A 168 -18.30 15.64 -5.46
CA ALA A 168 -19.34 15.94 -4.48
C ALA A 168 -18.74 16.58 -3.21
N LYS A 169 -19.24 17.77 -2.84
CA LYS A 169 -18.74 18.55 -1.70
C LYS A 169 -19.63 18.48 -0.46
N THR A 170 -20.85 17.97 -0.60
CA THR A 170 -21.82 17.87 0.50
C THR A 170 -22.35 16.46 0.64
N ASP A 171 -22.83 16.11 1.85
CA ASP A 171 -23.45 14.82 2.10
C ASP A 171 -24.68 14.57 1.24
N ALA A 172 -25.44 15.63 0.92
CA ALA A 172 -26.59 15.52 0.01
C ALA A 172 -26.15 15.12 -1.40
N GLN A 173 -25.07 15.72 -1.92
CA GLN A 173 -24.48 15.35 -3.22
C GLN A 173 -23.95 13.92 -3.19
N LYS A 174 -23.22 13.52 -2.14
CA LYS A 174 -22.71 12.16 -1.98
C LYS A 174 -23.84 11.12 -1.94
N ARG A 175 -24.94 11.40 -1.20
CA ARG A 175 -26.14 10.55 -1.22
C ARG A 175 -26.76 10.42 -2.61
N ALA A 176 -26.80 11.51 -3.38
CA ALA A 176 -27.30 11.50 -4.75
C ALA A 176 -26.42 10.63 -5.68
N VAL A 177 -25.09 10.72 -5.55
CA VAL A 177 -24.14 9.86 -6.28
C VAL A 177 -24.38 8.38 -5.92
N HIS A 178 -24.49 8.02 -4.65
CA HIS A 178 -24.80 6.64 -4.26
C HIS A 178 -26.16 6.16 -4.78
N ALA A 179 -27.16 7.03 -4.85
CA ALA A 179 -28.45 6.68 -5.41
C ALA A 179 -28.38 6.42 -6.92
N LYS A 180 -27.53 7.16 -7.63
CA LYS A 180 -27.28 7.00 -9.07
C LYS A 180 -26.52 5.72 -9.40
N TYR A 181 -25.61 5.28 -8.51
CA TYR A 181 -24.73 4.13 -8.70
C TYR A 181 -24.93 3.09 -7.59
N PRO A 182 -26.07 2.41 -7.52
CA PRO A 182 -26.39 1.51 -6.40
C PRO A 182 -25.46 0.30 -6.29
N ASN A 183 -24.81 -0.10 -7.41
CA ASN A 183 -23.88 -1.22 -7.45
C ASN A 183 -22.46 -0.84 -6.98
N GLN A 184 -22.17 0.46 -6.80
CA GLN A 184 -20.88 0.96 -6.36
C GLN A 184 -20.83 1.24 -4.85
N ARG A 185 -21.57 0.47 -4.07
CA ARG A 185 -21.59 0.60 -2.61
C ARG A 185 -20.62 -0.37 -1.98
N ILE A 186 -19.79 0.18 -1.10
CA ILE A 186 -18.92 -0.57 -0.20
C ILE A 186 -19.76 -0.97 1.01
N TYR A 187 -19.69 -2.24 1.40
CA TYR A 187 -20.43 -2.78 2.53
C TYR A 187 -19.47 -3.36 3.55
N GLU A 188 -19.41 -2.75 4.75
CA GLU A 188 -18.73 -3.36 5.87
C GLU A 188 -19.36 -4.72 6.19
N ARG A 189 -18.52 -5.73 6.42
CA ARG A 189 -18.97 -7.10 6.70
C ARG A 189 -18.67 -7.50 8.13
N PHE A 190 -17.58 -7.01 8.67
CA PHE A 190 -17.25 -7.20 10.07
C PHE A 190 -16.29 -6.12 10.55
N PHE A 191 -16.36 -5.88 11.85
CA PHE A 191 -15.39 -5.11 12.61
C PHE A 191 -15.00 -5.92 13.85
N PHE A 192 -13.71 -5.97 14.18
CA PHE A 192 -13.18 -6.58 15.38
C PHE A 192 -12.06 -5.73 15.95
N GLY A 193 -12.23 -5.16 17.14
CA GLY A 193 -11.19 -4.40 17.80
C GLY A 193 -11.71 -3.30 18.72
N ASN A 194 -10.82 -2.36 19.03
CA ASN A 194 -11.07 -1.16 19.80
C ASN A 194 -11.06 0.06 18.87
N ASP A 195 -12.14 0.83 18.85
CA ASP A 195 -12.28 2.06 18.06
C ASP A 195 -11.90 3.35 18.84
N GLY A 196 -11.34 3.21 20.04
CA GLY A 196 -11.00 4.30 20.95
C GLY A 196 -12.11 4.64 21.93
N THR A 197 -13.34 4.18 21.72
CA THR A 197 -14.50 4.38 22.58
C THR A 197 -14.98 3.11 23.26
N GLN A 198 -14.81 1.98 22.59
CA GLN A 198 -15.22 0.66 23.07
C GLN A 198 -14.47 -0.45 22.34
N SER A 199 -14.34 -1.60 22.97
CA SER A 199 -13.91 -2.82 22.30
C SER A 199 -15.12 -3.58 21.79
N ARG A 200 -15.15 -3.97 20.50
CA ARG A 200 -16.34 -4.61 19.91
C ARG A 200 -16.04 -5.61 18.81
N VAL A 201 -16.98 -6.53 18.63
CA VAL A 201 -17.15 -7.35 17.43
C VAL A 201 -18.49 -7.00 16.81
N MET A 202 -18.49 -6.57 15.55
CA MET A 202 -19.69 -6.28 14.80
C MET A 202 -19.73 -7.11 13.52
N LEU A 203 -20.87 -7.79 13.30
CA LEU A 203 -21.10 -8.58 12.09
C LEU A 203 -22.27 -7.99 11.30
N HIS A 204 -22.07 -7.83 9.99
CA HIS A 204 -23.02 -7.25 9.07
C HIS A 204 -23.53 -8.27 8.06
N ASP A 205 -24.74 -8.08 7.57
CA ASP A 205 -25.27 -8.86 6.45
C ASP A 205 -24.63 -8.42 5.11
N ALA A 206 -25.01 -9.08 4.02
CA ALA A 206 -24.46 -8.80 2.69
C ALA A 206 -24.78 -7.38 2.16
N LYS A 207 -25.64 -6.63 2.84
CA LYS A 207 -26.00 -5.23 2.54
C LYS A 207 -25.36 -4.24 3.51
N GLY A 208 -24.37 -4.67 4.31
CA GLY A 208 -23.71 -3.83 5.30
C GLY A 208 -24.58 -3.44 6.50
N ARG A 209 -25.71 -4.13 6.73
CA ARG A 209 -26.57 -3.83 7.87
C ARG A 209 -26.07 -4.58 9.10
N PRO A 210 -25.84 -3.93 10.25
CA PRO A 210 -25.39 -4.58 11.46
C PRO A 210 -26.44 -5.60 11.94
N ARG A 211 -25.98 -6.80 12.31
CA ARG A 211 -26.85 -7.90 12.74
C ARG A 211 -26.49 -8.44 14.12
N ILE A 212 -25.20 -8.41 14.45
CA ILE A 212 -24.69 -8.80 15.76
C ILE A 212 -23.69 -7.75 16.19
N ASN A 213 -23.84 -7.23 17.41
CA ASN A 213 -22.92 -6.31 18.04
C ASN A 213 -22.60 -6.82 19.45
N MET A 214 -21.37 -7.20 19.68
CA MET A 214 -20.85 -7.58 20.99
C MET A 214 -19.79 -6.56 21.39
N PHE A 215 -19.93 -5.91 22.53
CA PHE A 215 -19.04 -4.84 22.93
C PHE A 215 -18.83 -4.73 24.44
N VAL A 216 -17.74 -4.09 24.81
CA VAL A 216 -17.44 -3.65 26.17
C VAL A 216 -17.08 -2.16 26.09
N THR A 217 -17.82 -1.34 26.82
CA THR A 217 -17.59 0.10 26.95
C THR A 217 -16.39 0.42 27.83
N ASN A 218 -15.86 1.65 27.78
CA ASN A 218 -14.73 2.05 28.61
C ASN A 218 -15.03 2.03 30.11
N ASP A 219 -16.29 2.14 30.53
CA ASP A 219 -16.73 2.01 31.91
C ASP A 219 -17.07 0.57 32.35
N GLY A 220 -16.80 -0.41 31.45
CA GLY A 220 -16.88 -1.83 31.73
C GLY A 220 -18.24 -2.47 31.50
N GLN A 221 -19.21 -1.78 30.88
CA GLN A 221 -20.48 -2.39 30.50
C GLN A 221 -20.27 -3.34 29.32
N ALA A 222 -20.71 -4.60 29.46
CA ALA A 222 -20.60 -5.61 28.42
C ALA A 222 -21.99 -5.99 27.89
N GLU A 223 -22.17 -5.99 26.59
CA GLU A 223 -23.42 -6.31 25.92
C GLU A 223 -23.21 -7.18 24.68
N LEU A 224 -24.21 -8.04 24.42
CA LEU A 224 -24.40 -8.73 23.15
C LEU A 224 -25.78 -8.40 22.61
N GLN A 225 -25.86 -7.81 21.43
CA GLN A 225 -27.07 -7.36 20.79
C GLN A 225 -27.30 -8.09 19.47
N PHE A 226 -28.55 -8.47 19.21
CA PHE A 226 -29.04 -8.94 17.92
C PHE A 226 -29.98 -7.87 17.34
N LEU A 227 -29.75 -7.51 16.06
CA LEU A 227 -30.44 -6.41 15.41
C LEU A 227 -31.26 -6.92 14.21
N ASP A 228 -32.39 -6.27 13.97
CA ASP A 228 -33.18 -6.46 12.75
C ASP A 228 -32.55 -5.71 11.54
N ALA A 229 -33.25 -5.74 10.41
CA ALA A 229 -32.78 -5.11 9.19
C ALA A 229 -32.75 -3.57 9.24
N ASP A 230 -33.50 -2.98 10.18
CA ASP A 230 -33.62 -1.54 10.39
C ASP A 230 -32.68 -1.04 11.48
N GLY A 231 -31.83 -1.93 12.03
CA GLY A 231 -30.86 -1.63 13.09
C GLY A 231 -31.44 -1.57 14.49
N LYS A 232 -32.71 -2.02 14.69
CA LYS A 232 -33.36 -2.07 15.99
C LYS A 232 -32.91 -3.32 16.74
N VAL A 233 -32.52 -3.17 18.00
CA VAL A 233 -32.20 -4.30 18.88
C VAL A 233 -33.48 -5.13 19.12
N THR A 234 -33.42 -6.40 18.74
CA THR A 234 -34.52 -7.38 18.93
C THR A 234 -34.26 -8.29 20.11
N TYR A 235 -33.01 -8.46 20.51
CA TYR A 235 -32.60 -9.24 21.67
C TYR A 235 -31.25 -8.74 22.17
N GLN A 236 -31.05 -8.72 23.51
CA GLN A 236 -29.76 -8.36 24.10
C GLN A 236 -29.47 -9.16 25.38
N LEU A 237 -28.22 -9.30 25.69
CA LEU A 237 -27.66 -9.86 26.93
C LEU A 237 -26.66 -8.87 27.53
N PRO A 238 -26.68 -8.62 28.87
CA PRO A 238 -27.77 -8.98 29.80
C PRO A 238 -29.07 -8.27 29.49
N GLN A 239 -30.18 -8.83 29.98
CA GLN A 239 -31.52 -8.22 29.87
C GLN A 239 -31.73 -7.15 30.91
#